data_a290db55f0684ffbb4c37a5c718d734d
#
_entry.id   a290db55f0684ffbb4c37a5c718d734d
#
_cell.length_a   1.000
_cell.length_b   1.000
_cell.length_c   1.000
_cell.angle_alpha   90.00
_cell.angle_beta   90.00
_cell.angle_gamma   90.00
#
_symmetry.space_group_name_H-M   'P 1'
#
loop_
_entity.id
_entity.type
_entity.pdbx_description
1 polymer ?
#
loop_
_entity_poly.entity_id
_entity_poly.type
_entity_poly.pdbx_seq_one_letter_code
_entity_poly.pdbx_strand_id
1 'polypeptide(L)'
;MPLCTLCPRNCRIDRSKTTGACSVKGLKTAKASLHFGEEPCISGTDGRGAGTIFFSGCSLKCIFCQNMPISRDGYGKEITPERLGEIMLELQEKGAHNIDLVTPTHYADIIADVLTSIKPRLHIPVVYNCGGYEKVETLKMLDGLIDIYLPDFKYASPDLAREYSSAPDYPSVAVKAIAEMYRQTGKVQVFENGMMKKGVLVRHLVLPGCRHDSMKVLDILKATVPVSGIRISLMRQYTPCGKALEIKNLSRKLTTFEYNSVTDYAAQLGFDGYTQEKESATFEYTPEWDFEGI
;
A
#
# COMPACT_ATOMS: atom_id res chain seq x y z
N MET A 1 -24.16 5.60 -14.32
CA MET A 1 -23.28 5.03 -13.27
C MET A 1 -23.27 5.96 -12.08
N PRO A 2 -23.17 5.46 -10.86
CA PRO A 2 -23.05 6.34 -9.70
C PRO A 2 -21.78 7.19 -9.79
N LEU A 3 -21.84 8.39 -9.24
CA LEU A 3 -20.69 9.31 -9.18
C LEU A 3 -19.62 8.75 -8.25
N CYS A 4 -18.35 8.81 -8.65
CA CYS A 4 -17.23 8.22 -7.91
C CYS A 4 -17.02 8.88 -6.53
N THR A 5 -17.11 8.05 -5.48
CA THR A 5 -16.89 8.42 -4.08
C THR A 5 -16.00 7.41 -3.33
N LEU A 6 -15.24 6.57 -4.06
CA LEU A 6 -14.49 5.42 -3.50
C LEU A 6 -13.33 5.83 -2.57
N CYS A 7 -12.73 6.99 -2.77
CA CYS A 7 -11.62 7.44 -1.93
C CYS A 7 -11.93 8.80 -1.27
N PRO A 8 -11.14 9.26 -0.30
CA PRO A 8 -11.38 10.53 0.41
C PRO A 8 -11.38 11.77 -0.49
N ARG A 9 -10.83 11.69 -1.71
CA ARG A 9 -10.92 12.79 -2.70
C ARG A 9 -12.35 13.11 -3.11
N ASN A 10 -13.26 12.14 -3.01
CA ASN A 10 -14.69 12.32 -3.18
C ASN A 10 -15.05 13.14 -4.44
N CYS A 11 -14.48 12.76 -5.58
CA CYS A 11 -14.49 13.54 -6.83
C CYS A 11 -15.88 13.77 -7.38
N ARG A 12 -16.86 12.86 -7.11
CA ARG A 12 -18.24 12.92 -7.59
C ARG A 12 -18.34 13.10 -9.11
N ILE A 13 -17.55 12.34 -9.85
CA ILE A 13 -17.49 12.33 -11.31
C ILE A 13 -17.99 10.99 -11.88
N ASP A 14 -18.40 11.01 -13.12
CA ASP A 14 -18.61 9.81 -13.93
C ASP A 14 -17.26 9.35 -14.52
N ARG A 15 -16.67 8.29 -13.96
CA ARG A 15 -15.35 7.77 -14.37
C ARG A 15 -15.34 7.14 -15.75
N SER A 16 -16.50 6.88 -16.37
CA SER A 16 -16.56 6.45 -17.77
C SER A 16 -16.26 7.60 -18.74
N LYS A 17 -16.48 8.84 -18.30
CA LYS A 17 -16.35 10.05 -19.13
C LYS A 17 -15.11 10.86 -18.83
N THR A 18 -14.71 10.96 -17.54
CA THR A 18 -13.63 11.83 -17.11
C THR A 18 -12.77 11.18 -16.03
N THR A 19 -11.57 11.71 -15.81
CA THR A 19 -10.64 11.27 -14.76
C THR A 19 -10.87 12.05 -13.48
N GLY A 20 -10.78 11.37 -12.33
CA GLY A 20 -10.73 12.00 -11.02
C GLY A 20 -9.32 12.36 -10.58
N ALA A 21 -9.16 12.62 -9.28
CA ALA A 21 -7.85 12.88 -8.66
C ALA A 21 -6.87 11.71 -8.86
N CYS A 22 -7.35 10.49 -9.09
CA CYS A 22 -6.53 9.32 -9.37
C CYS A 22 -5.91 9.29 -10.78
N SER A 23 -6.29 10.20 -11.67
CA SER A 23 -5.75 10.36 -13.04
C SER A 23 -6.09 9.22 -14.01
N VAL A 24 -7.03 8.33 -13.68
CA VAL A 24 -7.47 7.22 -14.54
C VAL A 24 -8.99 7.18 -14.69
N LYS A 25 -9.48 6.56 -15.76
CA LYS A 25 -10.91 6.33 -16.04
C LYS A 25 -11.29 4.88 -15.68
N GLY A 26 -11.11 3.95 -16.61
CA GLY A 26 -11.42 2.52 -16.46
C GLY A 26 -10.46 1.77 -15.55
N LEU A 27 -10.63 0.47 -15.46
CA LEU A 27 -9.72 -0.44 -14.78
C LEU A 27 -8.42 -0.55 -15.57
N LYS A 28 -7.30 -0.15 -14.96
CA LYS A 28 -6.00 -0.06 -15.62
C LYS A 28 -4.90 -0.65 -14.78
N THR A 29 -4.08 -1.51 -15.38
CA THR A 29 -2.93 -2.14 -14.74
C THR A 29 -1.66 -1.88 -15.55
N ALA A 30 -0.53 -1.83 -14.87
CA ALA A 30 0.78 -1.60 -15.49
C ALA A 30 1.63 -2.87 -15.56
N LYS A 31 1.43 -3.80 -14.62
CA LYS A 31 2.16 -5.08 -14.55
C LYS A 31 1.44 -6.06 -13.64
N ALA A 32 1.56 -7.36 -13.94
CA ALA A 32 1.12 -8.45 -13.07
C ALA A 32 2.15 -9.59 -13.13
N SER A 33 2.94 -9.75 -12.05
CA SER A 33 4.03 -10.74 -12.03
C SER A 33 4.34 -11.21 -10.61
N LEU A 34 5.17 -12.24 -10.49
CA LEU A 34 5.78 -12.59 -9.20
C LEU A 34 6.76 -11.49 -8.80
N HIS A 35 6.57 -10.95 -7.59
CA HIS A 35 7.39 -9.86 -7.03
C HIS A 35 8.04 -10.31 -5.73
N PHE A 36 9.31 -9.90 -5.53
CA PHE A 36 10.15 -10.35 -4.42
C PHE A 36 10.60 -9.23 -3.49
N GLY A 37 10.10 -8.02 -3.71
CA GLY A 37 10.53 -6.81 -3.00
C GLY A 37 9.67 -6.42 -1.79
N GLU A 38 8.63 -7.18 -1.45
CA GLU A 38 7.81 -6.92 -0.27
C GLU A 38 8.45 -7.54 0.99
N GLU A 39 7.85 -7.31 2.16
CA GLU A 39 8.32 -7.89 3.41
C GLU A 39 8.38 -9.43 3.34
N PRO A 40 9.34 -10.06 4.06
CA PRO A 40 9.55 -11.52 4.01
C PRO A 40 8.29 -12.34 4.27
N CYS A 41 7.36 -11.84 5.09
CA CYS A 41 6.08 -12.53 5.35
C CYS A 41 5.04 -12.37 4.24
N ILE A 42 5.30 -11.53 3.23
CA ILE A 42 4.45 -11.30 2.05
C ILE A 42 5.05 -11.97 0.81
N SER A 43 6.29 -11.66 0.45
CA SER A 43 6.93 -12.23 -0.75
C SER A 43 7.68 -13.54 -0.51
N GLY A 44 7.96 -13.88 0.76
CA GLY A 44 8.77 -15.06 1.09
C GLY A 44 10.26 -14.89 0.73
N THR A 45 11.02 -15.93 1.03
CA THR A 45 12.47 -16.01 0.72
C THR A 45 12.81 -17.29 -0.05
N ASP A 46 11.79 -18.05 -0.45
CA ASP A 46 11.89 -19.34 -1.11
C ASP A 46 11.81 -19.29 -2.65
N GLY A 47 11.79 -18.07 -3.24
CA GLY A 47 11.76 -17.86 -4.68
C GLY A 47 10.37 -17.91 -5.31
N ARG A 48 9.30 -18.02 -4.52
CA ARG A 48 7.92 -18.05 -5.03
C ARG A 48 7.37 -16.64 -5.27
N GLY A 49 7.64 -15.70 -4.37
CA GLY A 49 7.20 -14.31 -4.48
C GLY A 49 5.73 -14.06 -4.17
N ALA A 50 5.35 -12.80 -4.11
CA ALA A 50 3.97 -12.33 -4.11
C ALA A 50 3.45 -12.23 -5.56
N GLY A 51 2.22 -12.65 -5.81
CA GLY A 51 1.52 -12.44 -7.08
C GLY A 51 1.01 -11.00 -7.16
N THR A 52 1.86 -10.09 -7.59
CA THR A 52 1.62 -8.65 -7.47
C THR A 52 0.97 -8.08 -8.72
N ILE A 53 -0.11 -7.31 -8.52
CA ILE A 53 -0.83 -6.59 -9.56
C ILE A 53 -0.68 -5.09 -9.29
N PHE A 54 0.03 -4.38 -10.16
CA PHE A 54 0.27 -2.94 -10.07
C PHE A 54 -0.82 -2.18 -10.81
N PHE A 55 -1.74 -1.56 -10.06
CA PHE A 55 -2.78 -0.73 -10.64
C PHE A 55 -2.27 0.66 -11.01
N SER A 56 -2.78 1.19 -12.12
CA SER A 56 -2.49 2.56 -12.56
C SER A 56 -3.39 3.57 -11.86
N GLY A 57 -2.83 4.76 -11.63
CA GLY A 57 -3.48 5.85 -10.89
C GLY A 57 -3.24 5.77 -9.38
N CYS A 58 -3.46 6.88 -8.68
CA CYS A 58 -3.36 6.95 -7.23
C CYS A 58 -4.17 8.13 -6.68
N SER A 59 -4.83 7.94 -5.54
CA SER A 59 -5.56 9.00 -4.84
C SER A 59 -4.62 10.02 -4.15
N LEU A 60 -3.37 9.64 -3.87
CA LEU A 60 -2.33 10.52 -3.35
C LEU A 60 -1.47 11.11 -4.47
N LYS A 61 -0.81 12.23 -4.18
CA LYS A 61 0.09 12.92 -5.11
C LYS A 61 1.47 13.13 -4.49
N CYS A 62 2.03 12.01 -3.93
CA CYS A 62 3.32 12.06 -3.24
C CYS A 62 4.42 12.57 -4.17
N ILE A 63 5.15 13.61 -3.73
CA ILE A 63 6.20 14.26 -4.52
C ILE A 63 7.46 13.42 -4.68
N PHE A 64 7.61 12.38 -3.85
CA PHE A 64 8.71 11.42 -3.83
C PHE A 64 8.27 10.01 -4.30
N CYS A 65 7.19 9.91 -5.06
CA CYS A 65 6.70 8.60 -5.51
C CYS A 65 7.67 7.99 -6.53
N GLN A 66 8.24 6.82 -6.21
CA GLN A 66 9.09 6.07 -7.14
C GLN A 66 8.28 5.50 -8.31
N ASN A 67 7.00 5.20 -8.09
CA ASN A 67 6.07 4.67 -9.09
C ASN A 67 5.34 5.79 -9.86
N MET A 68 6.00 6.92 -10.11
CA MET A 68 5.37 8.10 -10.72
C MET A 68 4.71 7.82 -12.08
N PRO A 69 5.33 7.06 -13.00
CA PRO A 69 4.71 6.76 -14.29
C PRO A 69 3.32 6.13 -14.16
N ILE A 70 3.16 5.14 -13.29
CA ILE A 70 1.87 4.46 -13.11
C ILE A 70 0.93 5.26 -12.21
N SER A 71 1.44 5.93 -11.17
CA SER A 71 0.60 6.59 -10.15
C SER A 71 0.07 7.96 -10.55
N ARG A 72 0.82 8.70 -11.38
CA ARG A 72 0.48 10.07 -11.81
C ARG A 72 0.11 10.18 -13.28
N ASP A 73 0.93 9.53 -14.13
CA ASP A 73 0.79 9.67 -15.57
C ASP A 73 -0.21 8.64 -16.12
N GLY A 74 -0.68 7.71 -15.26
CA GLY A 74 -1.69 6.71 -15.62
C GLY A 74 -1.18 5.71 -16.67
N TYR A 75 0.14 5.49 -16.70
CA TYR A 75 0.74 4.48 -17.57
C TYR A 75 0.19 3.10 -17.22
N GLY A 76 -0.27 2.35 -18.21
CA GLY A 76 -0.90 1.05 -18.03
C GLY A 76 -1.86 0.73 -19.17
N LYS A 77 -2.32 -0.52 -19.22
CA LYS A 77 -3.35 -1.00 -20.16
C LYS A 77 -4.69 -1.12 -19.46
N GLU A 78 -5.76 -0.80 -20.17
CA GLU A 78 -7.11 -1.11 -19.72
C GLU A 78 -7.36 -2.62 -19.82
N ILE A 79 -7.95 -3.17 -18.78
CA ILE A 79 -8.39 -4.58 -18.72
C ILE A 79 -9.85 -4.66 -18.30
N THR A 80 -10.48 -5.79 -18.56
CA THR A 80 -11.82 -6.06 -18.05
C THR A 80 -11.79 -6.63 -16.63
N PRO A 81 -12.89 -6.57 -15.86
CA PRO A 81 -12.98 -7.24 -14.56
C PRO A 81 -12.74 -8.76 -14.68
N GLU A 82 -13.21 -9.40 -15.75
CA GLU A 82 -12.98 -10.83 -16.00
C GLU A 82 -11.49 -11.12 -16.15
N ARG A 83 -10.77 -10.28 -16.95
CA ARG A 83 -9.32 -10.43 -17.13
C ARG A 83 -8.57 -10.25 -15.81
N LEU A 84 -8.99 -9.33 -14.94
CA LEU A 84 -8.41 -9.18 -13.60
C LEU A 84 -8.55 -10.48 -12.79
N GLY A 85 -9.72 -11.14 -12.84
CA GLY A 85 -9.93 -12.42 -12.17
C GLY A 85 -9.03 -13.52 -12.72
N GLU A 86 -8.88 -13.59 -14.05
CA GLU A 86 -7.96 -14.53 -14.72
C GLU A 86 -6.50 -14.32 -14.27
N ILE A 87 -6.03 -13.07 -14.27
CA ILE A 87 -4.67 -12.71 -13.82
C ILE A 87 -4.43 -13.20 -12.38
N MET A 88 -5.37 -13.01 -11.46
CA MET A 88 -5.24 -13.49 -10.08
C MET A 88 -5.07 -15.00 -10.02
N LEU A 89 -5.83 -15.74 -10.81
CA LEU A 89 -5.76 -17.20 -10.87
C LEU A 89 -4.46 -17.70 -11.54
N GLU A 90 -4.02 -17.03 -12.61
CA GLU A 90 -2.74 -17.31 -13.26
C GLU A 90 -1.55 -17.12 -12.31
N LEU A 91 -1.58 -16.07 -11.47
CA LEU A 91 -0.55 -15.82 -10.47
C LEU A 91 -0.56 -16.90 -9.38
N GLN A 92 -1.74 -17.36 -8.97
CA GLN A 92 -1.86 -18.51 -8.06
C GLN A 92 -1.28 -19.78 -8.70
N GLU A 93 -1.57 -20.08 -9.98
CA GLU A 93 -1.03 -21.21 -10.70
C GLU A 93 0.49 -21.16 -10.86
N LYS A 94 1.07 -19.95 -10.99
CA LYS A 94 2.52 -19.73 -10.96
C LYS A 94 3.15 -19.97 -9.59
N GLY A 95 2.35 -20.27 -8.57
CA GLY A 95 2.79 -20.62 -7.23
C GLY A 95 3.03 -19.44 -6.30
N ALA A 96 2.45 -18.27 -6.58
CA ALA A 96 2.53 -17.10 -5.68
C ALA A 96 2.08 -17.42 -4.25
N HIS A 97 2.67 -16.78 -3.26
CA HIS A 97 2.25 -16.91 -1.86
C HIS A 97 0.90 -16.27 -1.56
N ASN A 98 0.57 -15.23 -2.29
CA ASN A 98 -0.65 -14.43 -2.13
C ASN A 98 -0.93 -13.66 -3.43
N ILE A 99 -2.07 -12.97 -3.50
CA ILE A 99 -2.35 -11.95 -4.52
C ILE A 99 -2.17 -10.59 -3.87
N ASP A 100 -1.16 -9.83 -4.29
CA ASP A 100 -0.86 -8.50 -3.76
C ASP A 100 -1.38 -7.40 -4.71
N LEU A 101 -2.41 -6.68 -4.25
CA LEU A 101 -3.10 -5.62 -4.99
C LEU A 101 -2.48 -4.27 -4.64
N VAL A 102 -1.58 -3.76 -5.48
CA VAL A 102 -0.85 -2.50 -5.23
C VAL A 102 -1.61 -1.29 -5.75
N THR A 103 -1.93 -0.37 -4.84
CA THR A 103 -2.71 0.86 -5.09
C THR A 103 -4.13 0.60 -5.60
N PRO A 104 -4.91 -0.28 -4.95
CA PRO A 104 -6.23 -0.72 -5.42
C PRO A 104 -7.38 0.24 -5.09
N THR A 105 -7.16 1.25 -4.26
CA THR A 105 -8.14 2.16 -3.62
C THR A 105 -9.29 2.59 -4.54
N HIS A 106 -8.97 3.02 -5.74
CA HIS A 106 -9.94 3.62 -6.68
C HIS A 106 -10.58 2.59 -7.62
N TYR A 107 -10.34 1.30 -7.36
CA TYR A 107 -10.94 0.15 -8.03
C TYR A 107 -11.60 -0.82 -7.04
N ALA A 108 -11.78 -0.39 -5.79
CA ALA A 108 -12.25 -1.26 -4.72
C ALA A 108 -13.62 -1.90 -4.99
N ASP A 109 -14.51 -1.20 -5.68
CA ASP A 109 -15.80 -1.72 -6.14
C ASP A 109 -15.65 -2.88 -7.14
N ILE A 110 -14.84 -2.68 -8.18
CA ILE A 110 -14.56 -3.71 -9.20
C ILE A 110 -13.83 -4.89 -8.55
N ILE A 111 -12.86 -4.63 -7.68
CA ILE A 111 -12.09 -5.67 -6.97
C ILE A 111 -13.01 -6.51 -6.09
N ALA A 112 -13.98 -5.90 -5.40
CA ALA A 112 -14.94 -6.62 -4.57
C ALA A 112 -15.79 -7.59 -5.42
N ASP A 113 -16.28 -7.14 -6.57
CA ASP A 113 -17.07 -7.96 -7.49
C ASP A 113 -16.24 -9.13 -8.05
N VAL A 114 -15.01 -8.85 -8.51
CA VAL A 114 -14.08 -9.86 -9.04
C VAL A 114 -13.75 -10.90 -7.98
N LEU A 115 -13.29 -10.48 -6.79
CA LEU A 115 -12.95 -11.39 -5.70
C LEU A 115 -14.14 -12.26 -5.30
N THR A 116 -15.36 -11.69 -5.25
CA THR A 116 -16.57 -12.47 -4.97
C THR A 116 -16.79 -13.56 -6.01
N SER A 117 -16.57 -13.25 -7.29
CA SER A 117 -16.80 -14.19 -8.40
C SER A 117 -15.77 -15.33 -8.45
N ILE A 118 -14.49 -15.05 -8.10
CA ILE A 118 -13.42 -16.05 -8.17
C ILE A 118 -13.13 -16.74 -6.83
N LYS A 119 -13.75 -16.30 -5.74
CA LYS A 119 -13.50 -16.81 -4.37
C LYS A 119 -13.50 -18.35 -4.25
N PRO A 120 -14.38 -19.12 -4.93
CA PRO A 120 -14.32 -20.59 -4.88
C PRO A 120 -13.06 -21.20 -5.50
N ARG A 121 -12.33 -20.45 -6.32
CA ARG A 121 -11.15 -20.89 -7.08
C ARG A 121 -9.85 -20.31 -6.54
N LEU A 122 -9.92 -19.25 -5.73
CA LEU A 122 -8.76 -18.57 -5.16
C LEU A 122 -8.49 -19.11 -3.75
N HIS A 123 -7.35 -19.76 -3.56
CA HIS A 123 -6.99 -20.49 -2.34
C HIS A 123 -5.82 -19.87 -1.55
N ILE A 124 -5.20 -18.84 -2.10
CA ILE A 124 -4.11 -18.07 -1.45
C ILE A 124 -4.64 -16.75 -0.91
N PRO A 125 -3.99 -16.18 0.13
CA PRO A 125 -4.44 -14.91 0.72
C PRO A 125 -4.46 -13.75 -0.26
N VAL A 126 -5.37 -12.80 -0.07
CA VAL A 126 -5.43 -11.55 -0.81
C VAL A 126 -4.89 -10.41 0.06
N VAL A 127 -3.89 -9.70 -0.45
CA VAL A 127 -3.25 -8.53 0.17
C VAL A 127 -3.78 -7.26 -0.48
N TYR A 128 -4.23 -6.31 0.35
CA TYR A 128 -4.64 -4.97 -0.08
C TYR A 128 -3.54 -3.98 0.29
N ASN A 129 -2.64 -3.69 -0.66
CA ASN A 129 -1.45 -2.87 -0.51
C ASN A 129 -1.75 -1.43 -0.92
N CYS A 130 -1.94 -0.54 0.04
CA CYS A 130 -2.48 0.79 -0.22
C CYS A 130 -1.72 1.91 0.49
N GLY A 131 -1.94 3.13 0.04
CA GLY A 131 -1.34 4.33 0.64
C GLY A 131 -1.94 4.76 1.99
N GLY A 132 -2.86 4.00 2.56
CA GLY A 132 -3.54 4.31 3.82
C GLY A 132 -4.59 5.43 3.72
N TYR A 133 -4.79 6.01 2.55
CA TYR A 133 -5.77 7.07 2.30
C TYR A 133 -7.10 6.48 1.80
N GLU A 134 -7.76 5.73 2.72
CA GLU A 134 -8.92 4.90 2.42
C GLU A 134 -10.17 5.41 3.14
N LYS A 135 -11.33 5.29 2.50
CA LYS A 135 -12.62 5.52 3.16
C LYS A 135 -13.08 4.26 3.88
N VAL A 136 -13.59 4.43 5.09
CA VAL A 136 -14.15 3.33 5.88
C VAL A 136 -15.30 2.63 5.15
N GLU A 137 -16.17 3.39 4.47
CA GLU A 137 -17.28 2.85 3.70
C GLU A 137 -16.81 1.96 2.55
N THR A 138 -15.71 2.33 1.90
CA THR A 138 -15.10 1.54 0.82
C THR A 138 -14.43 0.29 1.36
N LEU A 139 -13.73 0.38 2.49
CA LEU A 139 -13.14 -0.79 3.13
C LEU A 139 -14.21 -1.80 3.56
N LYS A 140 -15.38 -1.33 4.03
CA LYS A 140 -16.51 -2.22 4.38
C LYS A 140 -17.05 -3.04 3.20
N MET A 141 -16.91 -2.54 1.96
CA MET A 141 -17.27 -3.33 0.76
C MET A 141 -16.34 -4.53 0.56
N LEU A 142 -15.13 -4.48 1.12
CA LEU A 142 -14.09 -5.50 1.01
C LEU A 142 -14.08 -6.46 2.22
N ASP A 143 -14.99 -6.30 3.20
CA ASP A 143 -15.04 -7.13 4.41
C ASP A 143 -15.27 -8.61 4.05
N GLY A 144 -14.37 -9.48 4.52
CA GLY A 144 -14.37 -10.91 4.21
C GLY A 144 -13.78 -11.29 2.84
N LEU A 145 -13.33 -10.32 2.05
CA LEU A 145 -12.66 -10.55 0.75
C LEU A 145 -11.14 -10.35 0.83
N ILE A 146 -10.68 -9.51 1.75
CA ILE A 146 -9.25 -9.23 1.98
C ILE A 146 -8.79 -9.97 3.23
N ASP A 147 -7.67 -10.67 3.12
CA ASP A 147 -7.04 -11.39 4.23
C ASP A 147 -5.99 -10.54 4.92
N ILE A 148 -5.20 -9.79 4.16
CA ILE A 148 -4.08 -9.00 4.65
C ILE A 148 -4.23 -7.55 4.19
N TYR A 149 -4.26 -6.62 5.13
CA TYR A 149 -4.11 -5.21 4.81
C TYR A 149 -2.65 -4.77 4.99
N LEU A 150 -2.10 -4.13 3.96
CA LEU A 150 -0.75 -3.59 3.91
C LEU A 150 -0.80 -2.06 3.67
N PRO A 151 -1.34 -1.28 4.63
CA PRO A 151 -1.44 0.16 4.48
C PRO A 151 -0.13 0.86 4.82
N ASP A 152 0.19 1.92 4.08
CA ASP A 152 1.14 2.90 4.58
C ASP A 152 0.48 3.79 5.65
N PHE A 153 1.24 4.20 6.68
CA PHE A 153 0.92 5.34 7.52
C PHE A 153 2.02 6.37 7.38
N LYS A 154 1.84 7.32 6.46
CA LYS A 154 2.93 8.17 5.95
C LYS A 154 3.28 9.34 6.85
N TYR A 155 2.28 10.01 7.47
CA TYR A 155 2.44 11.25 8.22
C TYR A 155 1.51 11.31 9.42
N ALA A 156 1.98 11.89 10.53
CA ALA A 156 1.16 12.36 11.64
C ALA A 156 0.77 13.84 11.48
N SER A 157 1.59 14.62 10.77
CA SER A 157 1.38 16.05 10.54
C SER A 157 0.48 16.31 9.33
N PRO A 158 -0.64 17.05 9.47
CA PRO A 158 -1.44 17.53 8.35
C PRO A 158 -0.65 18.43 7.38
N ASP A 159 0.34 19.18 7.87
CA ASP A 159 1.14 20.08 7.06
C ASP A 159 2.10 19.30 6.15
N LEU A 160 2.80 18.27 6.69
CA LEU A 160 3.60 17.38 5.87
C LEU A 160 2.75 16.61 4.85
N ALA A 161 1.57 16.15 5.26
CA ALA A 161 0.63 15.47 4.38
C ALA A 161 0.12 16.38 3.25
N ARG A 162 -0.10 17.67 3.54
CA ARG A 162 -0.46 18.69 2.54
C ARG A 162 0.68 18.92 1.56
N GLU A 163 1.87 19.18 2.09
CA GLU A 163 3.05 19.53 1.30
C GLU A 163 3.51 18.36 0.43
N TYR A 164 3.62 17.15 1.02
CA TYR A 164 4.26 16.02 0.35
C TYR A 164 3.29 15.12 -0.42
N SER A 165 1.99 15.14 -0.12
CA SER A 165 1.00 14.26 -0.77
C SER A 165 -0.31 14.94 -1.17
N SER A 166 -0.41 16.27 -1.01
CA SER A 166 -1.62 17.06 -1.30
C SER A 166 -2.88 16.54 -0.59
N ALA A 167 -2.74 16.02 0.65
CA ALA A 167 -3.80 15.39 1.43
C ALA A 167 -3.72 15.82 2.91
N PRO A 168 -4.15 17.06 3.26
CA PRO A 168 -4.00 17.57 4.63
C PRO A 168 -4.82 16.78 5.67
N ASP A 169 -5.85 16.07 5.26
CA ASP A 169 -6.69 15.22 6.07
C ASP A 169 -6.15 13.78 6.23
N TYR A 170 -5.01 13.46 5.58
CA TYR A 170 -4.41 12.13 5.56
C TYR A 170 -4.29 11.48 6.97
N PRO A 171 -3.74 12.15 8.01
CA PRO A 171 -3.55 11.50 9.30
C PRO A 171 -4.87 11.01 9.91
N SER A 172 -5.90 11.83 9.86
CA SER A 172 -7.22 11.48 10.41
C SER A 172 -7.93 10.39 9.61
N VAL A 173 -7.69 10.34 8.30
CA VAL A 173 -8.22 9.30 7.39
C VAL A 173 -7.50 7.98 7.65
N ALA A 174 -6.17 7.98 7.68
CA ALA A 174 -5.35 6.78 7.86
C ALA A 174 -5.65 6.08 9.20
N VAL A 175 -5.82 6.83 10.28
CA VAL A 175 -6.22 6.30 11.60
C VAL A 175 -7.52 5.50 11.50
N LYS A 176 -8.56 6.08 10.89
CA LYS A 176 -9.87 5.42 10.75
C LYS A 176 -9.79 4.21 9.83
N ALA A 177 -9.01 4.31 8.75
CA ALA A 177 -8.81 3.22 7.81
C ALA A 177 -8.11 2.03 8.48
N ILE A 178 -7.00 2.25 9.20
CA ILE A 178 -6.25 1.20 9.90
C ILE A 178 -7.11 0.55 11.00
N ALA A 179 -7.88 1.34 11.75
CA ALA A 179 -8.82 0.80 12.73
C ALA A 179 -9.87 -0.13 12.09
N GLU A 180 -10.43 0.25 10.94
CA GLU A 180 -11.38 -0.59 10.19
C GLU A 180 -10.70 -1.85 9.62
N MET A 181 -9.50 -1.74 9.06
CA MET A 181 -8.72 -2.88 8.56
C MET A 181 -8.45 -3.89 9.69
N TYR A 182 -8.08 -3.41 10.88
CA TYR A 182 -7.89 -4.25 12.05
C TYR A 182 -9.22 -4.88 12.54
N ARG A 183 -10.33 -4.15 12.50
CA ARG A 183 -11.65 -4.70 12.81
C ARG A 183 -12.01 -5.89 11.92
N GLN A 184 -11.69 -5.83 10.63
CA GLN A 184 -12.01 -6.87 9.65
C GLN A 184 -11.13 -8.10 9.79
N THR A 185 -9.83 -7.90 10.04
CA THR A 185 -8.85 -9.00 10.00
C THR A 185 -8.46 -9.52 11.38
N GLY A 186 -8.59 -8.69 12.42
CA GLY A 186 -8.15 -9.02 13.77
C GLY A 186 -6.63 -9.11 13.92
N LYS A 187 -6.20 -9.86 14.92
CA LYS A 187 -4.77 -10.07 15.22
C LYS A 187 -4.08 -10.80 14.09
N VAL A 188 -2.83 -10.41 13.82
CA VAL A 188 -1.95 -11.07 12.83
C VAL A 188 -1.87 -12.57 13.07
N GLN A 189 -2.07 -13.31 11.98
CA GLN A 189 -1.91 -14.77 11.91
C GLN A 189 -0.90 -15.10 10.82
N VAL A 190 -0.08 -16.11 11.08
CA VAL A 190 0.92 -16.62 10.14
C VAL A 190 0.74 -18.11 9.92
N PHE A 191 1.18 -18.61 8.77
CA PHE A 191 1.33 -20.03 8.51
C PHE A 191 2.60 -20.57 9.21
N GLU A 192 2.78 -21.88 9.28
CA GLU A 192 3.96 -22.52 9.86
C GLU A 192 5.28 -22.11 9.18
N ASN A 193 5.23 -21.79 7.90
CA ASN A 193 6.39 -21.29 7.13
C ASN A 193 6.67 -19.80 7.34
N GLY A 194 5.99 -19.12 8.26
CA GLY A 194 6.18 -17.70 8.57
C GLY A 194 5.47 -16.73 7.64
N MET A 195 4.83 -17.20 6.57
CA MET A 195 4.04 -16.35 5.67
C MET A 195 2.80 -15.81 6.38
N MET A 196 2.46 -14.55 6.11
CA MET A 196 1.28 -13.93 6.69
C MET A 196 0.01 -14.54 6.09
N LYS A 197 -0.92 -14.94 6.96
CA LYS A 197 -2.19 -15.53 6.59
C LYS A 197 -3.32 -14.50 6.66
N LYS A 198 -3.31 -13.67 7.69
CA LYS A 198 -4.37 -12.69 7.97
C LYS A 198 -3.84 -11.59 8.88
N GLY A 199 -4.39 -10.37 8.76
CA GLY A 199 -4.09 -9.29 9.70
C GLY A 199 -3.70 -7.97 9.02
N VAL A 200 -3.10 -7.08 9.80
CA VAL A 200 -2.61 -5.78 9.34
C VAL A 200 -1.11 -5.68 9.54
N LEU A 201 -0.39 -5.32 8.47
CA LEU A 201 1.02 -4.93 8.49
C LEU A 201 1.11 -3.47 8.06
N VAL A 202 1.38 -2.57 8.99
CA VAL A 202 1.47 -1.13 8.69
C VAL A 202 2.88 -0.77 8.25
N ARG A 203 3.01 -0.16 7.06
CA ARG A 203 4.28 0.34 6.56
C ARG A 203 4.46 1.82 6.88
N HIS A 204 5.66 2.19 7.27
CA HIS A 204 6.04 3.58 7.47
C HIS A 204 7.40 3.87 6.84
N LEU A 205 7.41 4.69 5.78
CA LEU A 205 8.64 5.18 5.18
C LEU A 205 9.18 6.36 6.01
N VAL A 206 10.31 6.15 6.66
CA VAL A 206 10.99 7.21 7.42
C VAL A 206 11.59 8.23 6.44
N LEU A 207 11.16 9.48 6.53
CA LEU A 207 11.63 10.55 5.66
C LEU A 207 12.74 11.37 6.32
N PRO A 208 13.73 11.83 5.54
CA PRO A 208 14.79 12.70 6.05
C PRO A 208 14.22 13.99 6.66
N GLY A 209 14.70 14.35 7.85
CA GLY A 209 14.23 15.52 8.60
C GLY A 209 12.89 15.33 9.33
N CYS A 210 12.23 14.17 9.19
CA CYS A 210 10.87 13.95 9.71
C CYS A 210 10.81 12.91 10.86
N ARG A 211 11.93 12.56 11.52
CA ARG A 211 11.96 11.52 12.57
C ARG A 211 10.94 11.73 13.70
N HIS A 212 10.68 12.99 14.09
CA HIS A 212 9.71 13.29 15.14
C HIS A 212 8.26 13.11 14.68
N ASP A 213 7.98 13.30 13.40
CA ASP A 213 6.68 12.97 12.82
C ASP A 213 6.50 11.44 12.77
N SER A 214 7.56 10.70 12.41
CA SER A 214 7.57 9.23 12.45
C SER A 214 7.27 8.68 13.86
N MET A 215 7.87 9.26 14.90
CA MET A 215 7.57 8.88 16.29
C MET A 215 6.10 9.15 16.64
N LYS A 216 5.54 10.29 16.21
CA LYS A 216 4.10 10.59 16.40
C LYS A 216 3.20 9.61 15.64
N VAL A 217 3.61 9.15 14.46
CA VAL A 217 2.89 8.07 13.74
C VAL A 217 2.80 6.82 14.60
N LEU A 218 3.90 6.42 15.25
CA LEU A 218 3.94 5.26 16.14
C LEU A 218 3.05 5.45 17.39
N ASP A 219 3.06 6.64 18.00
CA ASP A 219 2.15 6.97 19.12
C ASP A 219 0.69 6.85 18.72
N ILE A 220 0.34 7.39 17.56
CA ILE A 220 -1.03 7.32 17.03
C ILE A 220 -1.43 5.88 16.75
N LEU A 221 -0.55 5.06 16.15
CA LEU A 221 -0.81 3.64 15.90
C LEU A 221 -1.07 2.89 17.20
N LYS A 222 -0.24 3.11 18.23
CA LYS A 222 -0.40 2.51 19.56
C LYS A 222 -1.73 2.88 20.21
N ALA A 223 -2.21 4.11 20.01
CA ALA A 223 -3.50 4.56 20.50
C ALA A 223 -4.69 4.04 19.66
N THR A 224 -4.45 3.62 18.41
CA THR A 224 -5.51 3.23 17.48
C THR A 224 -5.81 1.74 17.52
N VAL A 225 -4.78 0.88 17.62
CA VAL A 225 -4.90 -0.58 17.57
C VAL A 225 -3.96 -1.24 18.58
N PRO A 226 -4.28 -2.45 19.08
CA PRO A 226 -3.36 -3.17 19.96
C PRO A 226 -2.01 -3.43 19.30
N VAL A 227 -0.92 -2.99 19.91
CA VAL A 227 0.46 -3.16 19.39
C VAL A 227 0.77 -4.62 19.06
N SER A 228 0.37 -5.55 19.94
CA SER A 228 0.55 -6.99 19.71
C SER A 228 -0.40 -7.60 18.68
N GLY A 229 -1.33 -6.80 18.14
CA GLY A 229 -2.33 -7.23 17.14
C GLY A 229 -1.91 -6.98 15.71
N ILE A 230 -0.95 -6.10 15.48
CA ILE A 230 -0.45 -5.73 14.16
C ILE A 230 1.04 -6.00 14.03
N ARG A 231 1.56 -5.97 12.82
CA ARG A 231 2.99 -5.82 12.54
C ARG A 231 3.27 -4.45 11.94
N ILE A 232 4.50 -3.97 12.10
CA ILE A 232 4.97 -2.76 11.41
C ILE A 232 6.15 -3.08 10.51
N SER A 233 6.30 -2.30 9.45
CA SER A 233 7.50 -2.28 8.61
C SER A 233 8.03 -0.84 8.56
N LEU A 234 9.18 -0.61 9.20
CA LEU A 234 9.87 0.68 9.17
C LEU A 234 10.82 0.68 7.99
N MET A 235 10.44 1.39 6.94
CA MET A 235 11.17 1.41 5.68
C MET A 235 12.26 2.49 5.67
N ARG A 236 13.47 2.11 5.21
CA ARG A 236 14.63 2.99 5.04
C ARG A 236 14.92 3.31 3.58
N GLN A 237 14.15 2.77 2.67
CA GLN A 237 14.39 2.79 1.23
C GLN A 237 14.16 4.15 0.54
N TYR A 238 14.00 5.24 1.33
CA TYR A 238 13.81 6.56 0.74
C TYR A 238 14.97 6.95 -0.18
N THR A 239 14.65 7.23 -1.43
CA THR A 239 15.58 7.77 -2.43
C THR A 239 15.00 9.06 -3.01
N PRO A 240 15.73 10.18 -2.99
CA PRO A 240 15.26 11.44 -3.52
C PRO A 240 14.90 11.33 -5.00
N CYS A 241 13.67 11.73 -5.36
CA CYS A 241 13.22 11.72 -6.75
C CYS A 241 12.13 12.79 -6.97
N GLY A 242 11.84 13.08 -8.23
CA GLY A 242 10.82 14.03 -8.62
C GLY A 242 10.96 15.39 -7.93
N LYS A 243 9.85 15.97 -7.47
CA LYS A 243 9.83 17.27 -6.79
C LYS A 243 10.48 17.27 -5.40
N ALA A 244 10.72 16.10 -4.81
CA ALA A 244 11.42 16.01 -3.53
C ALA A 244 12.87 16.52 -3.61
N LEU A 245 13.48 16.52 -4.79
CA LEU A 245 14.82 17.09 -5.02
C LEU A 245 14.88 18.61 -4.77
N GLU A 246 13.74 19.31 -4.86
CA GLU A 246 13.63 20.75 -4.66
C GLU A 246 13.47 21.12 -3.16
N ILE A 247 13.20 20.12 -2.30
CA ILE A 247 12.96 20.35 -0.86
C ILE A 247 14.21 19.99 -0.07
N LYS A 248 14.79 20.94 0.63
CA LYS A 248 16.07 20.82 1.36
C LYS A 248 16.21 19.54 2.18
N ASN A 249 15.19 19.17 2.93
CA ASN A 249 15.26 17.96 3.76
C ASN A 249 15.12 16.68 2.92
N LEU A 250 14.30 16.70 1.88
CA LEU A 250 14.01 15.53 1.05
C LEU A 250 15.00 15.34 -0.11
N SER A 251 15.88 16.31 -0.40
CA SER A 251 16.89 16.20 -1.46
C SER A 251 18.10 15.31 -1.08
N ARG A 252 18.08 14.69 0.10
CA ARG A 252 19.12 13.80 0.63
C ARG A 252 18.55 12.46 1.05
N LYS A 253 19.41 11.47 1.17
CA LYS A 253 19.04 10.17 1.77
C LYS A 253 18.88 10.31 3.30
N LEU A 254 18.17 9.36 3.89
CA LEU A 254 17.99 9.23 5.33
C LEU A 254 19.32 8.91 6.02
N THR A 255 19.61 9.58 7.14
CA THR A 255 20.78 9.27 7.96
C THR A 255 20.50 8.07 8.88
N THR A 256 21.58 7.36 9.28
CA THR A 256 21.46 6.25 10.23
C THR A 256 20.89 6.71 11.56
N PHE A 257 21.29 7.90 12.04
CA PHE A 257 20.75 8.46 13.28
C PHE A 257 19.23 8.70 13.23
N GLU A 258 18.72 9.27 12.13
CA GLU A 258 17.30 9.51 11.98
C GLU A 258 16.52 8.19 11.98
N TYR A 259 17.01 7.20 11.24
CA TYR A 259 16.37 5.90 11.16
C TYR A 259 16.39 5.15 12.49
N ASN A 260 17.57 5.00 13.10
CA ASN A 260 17.71 4.30 14.38
C ASN A 260 16.88 4.95 15.48
N SER A 261 16.80 6.29 15.52
CA SER A 261 15.93 6.98 16.48
C SER A 261 14.45 6.51 16.39
N VAL A 262 13.96 6.20 15.18
CA VAL A 262 12.58 5.74 14.98
C VAL A 262 12.45 4.25 15.31
N THR A 263 13.41 3.42 14.91
CA THR A 263 13.39 1.98 15.20
C THR A 263 13.51 1.70 16.70
N ASP A 264 14.39 2.41 17.39
CA ASP A 264 14.56 2.30 18.86
C ASP A 264 13.27 2.71 19.57
N TYR A 265 12.62 3.78 19.09
CA TYR A 265 11.34 4.24 19.65
C TYR A 265 10.22 3.21 19.43
N ALA A 266 10.14 2.60 18.25
CA ALA A 266 9.18 1.55 17.96
C ALA A 266 9.37 0.34 18.88
N ALA A 267 10.62 -0.07 19.13
CA ALA A 267 10.96 -1.15 20.06
C ALA A 267 10.55 -0.81 21.50
N GLN A 268 10.78 0.44 21.97
CA GLN A 268 10.33 0.91 23.29
C GLN A 268 8.80 0.89 23.45
N LEU A 269 8.07 1.15 22.36
CA LEU A 269 6.61 1.07 22.37
C LEU A 269 6.08 -0.37 22.33
N GLY A 270 6.95 -1.36 22.05
CA GLY A 270 6.63 -2.79 21.99
C GLY A 270 6.09 -3.27 20.63
N PHE A 271 6.33 -2.53 19.55
CA PHE A 271 5.98 -2.99 18.21
C PHE A 271 6.88 -4.15 17.75
N ASP A 272 6.25 -5.14 17.12
CA ASP A 272 6.90 -6.24 16.38
C ASP A 272 6.81 -6.00 14.87
N GLY A 273 7.85 -6.39 14.13
CA GLY A 273 7.84 -6.24 12.68
C GLY A 273 9.21 -6.22 12.03
N TYR A 274 9.33 -5.40 10.97
CA TYR A 274 10.48 -5.39 10.08
C TYR A 274 11.18 -4.04 10.06
N THR A 275 12.50 -4.11 9.94
CA THR A 275 13.38 -2.96 9.70
C THR A 275 14.20 -3.22 8.44
N GLN A 276 14.72 -2.17 7.81
CA GLN A 276 15.52 -2.28 6.59
C GLN A 276 16.97 -1.80 6.82
N GLU A 277 17.90 -2.46 6.14
CA GLU A 277 19.30 -2.05 6.10
C GLU A 277 19.49 -0.78 5.24
N LYS A 278 20.67 -0.16 5.35
CA LYS A 278 20.99 1.09 4.64
C LYS A 278 21.00 0.90 3.11
N GLU A 279 21.37 -0.26 2.67
CA GLU A 279 21.48 -0.68 1.27
C GLU A 279 20.12 -0.75 0.56
N SER A 280 19.01 -0.82 1.32
CA SER A 280 17.65 -0.81 0.77
C SER A 280 17.27 0.52 0.08
N ALA A 281 18.04 1.60 0.26
CA ALA A 281 17.81 2.88 -0.39
C ALA A 281 18.30 2.89 -1.86
N THR A 282 17.58 2.15 -2.71
CA THR A 282 17.86 1.95 -4.15
C THR A 282 16.56 2.03 -4.96
N PHE A 283 16.67 2.13 -6.29
CA PHE A 283 15.53 2.04 -7.22
C PHE A 283 15.24 0.59 -7.69
N GLU A 284 16.03 -0.38 -7.26
CA GLU A 284 15.91 -1.79 -7.69
C GLU A 284 14.58 -2.44 -7.28
N TYR A 285 13.91 -1.90 -6.27
CA TYR A 285 12.58 -2.35 -5.85
C TYR A 285 11.44 -1.82 -6.74
N THR A 286 11.74 -0.90 -7.67
CA THR A 286 10.76 -0.40 -8.64
C THR A 286 10.78 -1.30 -9.88
N PRO A 287 9.69 -2.01 -10.21
CA PRO A 287 9.65 -2.87 -11.39
C PRO A 287 9.77 -2.07 -12.69
N GLU A 288 10.23 -2.72 -13.73
CA GLU A 288 10.05 -2.22 -15.10
C GLU A 288 8.57 -2.29 -15.49
N TRP A 289 8.06 -1.20 -16.09
CA TRP A 289 6.67 -1.12 -16.52
C TRP A 289 6.55 -1.60 -17.97
N ASP A 290 6.53 -2.91 -18.17
CA ASP A 290 6.61 -3.62 -19.45
C ASP A 290 5.31 -4.35 -19.85
N PHE A 291 4.25 -4.20 -19.05
CA PHE A 291 2.97 -4.88 -19.21
C PHE A 291 3.02 -6.41 -19.09
N GLU A 292 4.05 -6.96 -18.47
CA GLU A 292 4.11 -8.38 -18.18
C GLU A 292 2.84 -8.86 -17.48
N GLY A 293 2.25 -9.96 -17.95
CA GLY A 293 1.09 -10.64 -17.37
C GLY A 293 -0.27 -9.96 -17.58
N ILE A 294 -0.36 -8.87 -18.40
CA ILE A 294 -1.59 -8.13 -18.61
C ILE A 294 -2.27 -8.51 -19.93
#